data_3682b277b78238ffe4954c09c97fdba5
#
_entry.id   3682b277b78238ffe4954c09c97fdba5
#
_cell.length_a   1.000
_cell.length_b   1.000
_cell.length_c   1.000
_cell.angle_alpha   90.00
_cell.angle_beta   90.00
_cell.angle_gamma   90.00
#
_symmetry.space_group_name_H-M   'P 1'
#
loop_
_entity.id
_entity.type
_entity.pdbx_description
1 polymer ?
#
loop_
_entity_poly.entity_id
_entity_poly.type
_entity_poly.pdbx_seq_one_letter_code
_entity_poly.pdbx_strand_id
1 'polypeptide(L)'
;MRNWKSKLKADPTEWLLEPENPSVRYWTLTKLLDRTEGDAEVLETRRAIMEGGPAAKILSHYAGDGRWEGERGYYTYKYTSTHWQLLLLAELAADGQDERIAAACRRMIDQVYGEDRSTVFPCFHGNLIGYLHALGHGQDERVGDFEAELAHAGTAGEWRCNINGGLPCAWGVARALWGFGRIPDGERSGAVQEAVGSGVHFLGRFELCKGNYPSSGPRHKLWDRLNFPLFYQADVLFALRALADLGRVNEKPAFRQALEWLEAQHRDDGRWNGASPYGSRMWTQLEARRRPSKWVTWQALYVIKAADA
;
A
#
# COMPACT_ATOMS: atom_id res chain seq x y z
N MET A 1 -18.02 -19.77 7.83
CA MET A 1 -17.26 -18.89 6.92
C MET A 1 -17.75 -19.14 5.51
N ARG A 2 -18.15 -18.09 4.79
CA ARG A 2 -18.51 -18.21 3.38
C ARG A 2 -17.25 -18.63 2.61
N ASN A 3 -17.42 -19.41 1.56
CA ASN A 3 -16.30 -19.94 0.79
C ASN A 3 -15.93 -18.95 -0.33
N TRP A 4 -15.17 -17.90 -0.02
CA TRP A 4 -14.73 -16.89 -1.00
C TRP A 4 -14.04 -17.50 -2.23
N LYS A 5 -13.42 -18.70 -2.10
CA LYS A 5 -12.83 -19.43 -3.22
C LYS A 5 -13.85 -19.89 -4.27
N SER A 6 -15.14 -20.02 -3.89
CA SER A 6 -16.20 -20.36 -4.84
C SER A 6 -16.48 -19.29 -5.89
N LYS A 7 -15.99 -18.07 -5.67
CA LYS A 7 -16.07 -16.97 -6.65
C LYS A 7 -14.97 -17.05 -7.73
N LEU A 8 -14.00 -17.94 -7.57
CA LEU A 8 -12.86 -18.08 -8.48
C LEU A 8 -13.13 -19.15 -9.52
N LYS A 9 -12.69 -18.94 -10.76
CA LYS A 9 -12.70 -19.96 -11.82
C LYS A 9 -11.72 -21.11 -11.55
N ALA A 10 -10.58 -20.80 -10.89
CA ALA A 10 -9.61 -21.76 -10.39
C ALA A 10 -8.91 -21.17 -9.16
N ASP A 11 -8.33 -22.02 -8.31
CA ASP A 11 -7.60 -21.59 -7.11
C ASP A 11 -6.10 -21.45 -7.42
N PRO A 12 -5.53 -20.23 -7.43
CA PRO A 12 -4.12 -20.00 -7.72
C PRO A 12 -3.23 -20.06 -6.46
N THR A 13 -3.71 -20.54 -5.31
CA THR A 13 -2.99 -20.49 -4.03
C THR A 13 -1.63 -21.19 -4.11
N GLU A 14 -1.54 -22.38 -4.72
CA GLU A 14 -0.27 -23.10 -4.86
C GLU A 14 0.77 -22.29 -5.65
N TRP A 15 0.35 -21.64 -6.75
CA TRP A 15 1.21 -20.78 -7.53
C TRP A 15 1.70 -19.55 -6.76
N LEU A 16 0.90 -19.01 -5.85
CA LEU A 16 1.30 -17.89 -4.99
C LEU A 16 2.29 -18.33 -3.89
N LEU A 17 2.26 -19.61 -3.51
CA LEU A 17 3.16 -20.19 -2.51
C LEU A 17 4.52 -20.64 -3.07
N GLU A 18 4.76 -20.53 -4.37
CA GLU A 18 6.07 -20.85 -4.97
C GLU A 18 7.19 -20.00 -4.34
N PRO A 19 8.37 -20.61 -4.03
CA PRO A 19 9.42 -19.96 -3.24
C PRO A 19 10.17 -18.83 -3.97
N GLU A 20 10.04 -18.73 -5.29
CA GLU A 20 10.73 -17.72 -6.11
C GLU A 20 10.27 -16.28 -5.79
N ASN A 21 9.11 -16.11 -5.16
CA ASN A 21 8.65 -14.81 -4.69
C ASN A 21 8.27 -14.87 -3.20
N PRO A 22 9.27 -14.80 -2.30
CA PRO A 22 9.05 -14.98 -0.88
C PRO A 22 8.13 -13.90 -0.28
N SER A 23 8.11 -12.69 -0.80
CA SER A 23 7.19 -11.65 -0.34
C SER A 23 5.72 -11.99 -0.63
N VAL A 24 5.42 -12.48 -1.83
CA VAL A 24 4.05 -12.92 -2.15
C VAL A 24 3.68 -14.18 -1.36
N ARG A 25 4.62 -15.12 -1.20
CA ARG A 25 4.43 -16.30 -0.34
C ARG A 25 4.07 -15.89 1.09
N TYR A 26 4.82 -14.94 1.68
CA TYR A 26 4.53 -14.41 3.01
C TYR A 26 3.12 -13.81 3.12
N TRP A 27 2.74 -12.95 2.18
CA TRP A 27 1.39 -12.37 2.18
C TRP A 27 0.30 -13.41 1.93
N THR A 28 0.58 -14.45 1.16
CA THR A 28 -0.35 -15.58 0.95
C THR A 28 -0.53 -16.36 2.23
N LEU A 29 0.55 -16.72 2.92
CA LEU A 29 0.49 -17.45 4.19
C LEU A 29 -0.30 -16.65 5.25
N THR A 30 0.04 -15.38 5.43
CA THR A 30 -0.51 -14.55 6.52
C THR A 30 -1.91 -13.99 6.22
N LYS A 31 -2.18 -13.55 4.98
CA LYS A 31 -3.44 -12.87 4.63
C LYS A 31 -4.49 -13.80 4.01
N LEU A 32 -4.08 -14.83 3.27
CA LEU A 32 -5.03 -15.75 2.63
C LEU A 32 -5.23 -17.02 3.43
N LEU A 33 -4.18 -17.55 4.06
CA LEU A 33 -4.22 -18.80 4.81
C LEU A 33 -4.27 -18.61 6.33
N ASP A 34 -4.32 -17.35 6.81
CA ASP A 34 -4.43 -16.97 8.23
C ASP A 34 -3.35 -17.57 9.13
N ARG A 35 -2.16 -17.85 8.58
CA ARG A 35 -1.00 -18.29 9.37
C ARG A 35 -0.51 -17.15 10.26
N THR A 36 -0.13 -17.48 11.47
CA THR A 36 0.40 -16.51 12.43
C THR A 36 1.85 -16.16 12.13
N GLU A 37 2.30 -14.99 12.60
CA GLU A 37 3.71 -14.54 12.47
C GLU A 37 4.71 -15.50 13.15
N GLY A 38 4.28 -16.28 14.12
CA GLY A 38 5.09 -17.29 14.80
C GLY A 38 5.15 -18.67 14.11
N ASP A 39 4.41 -18.87 13.02
CA ASP A 39 4.46 -20.10 12.24
C ASP A 39 5.84 -20.28 11.60
N ALA A 40 6.40 -21.50 11.69
CA ALA A 40 7.75 -21.79 11.21
C ALA A 40 7.92 -21.48 9.71
N GLU A 41 6.91 -21.76 8.91
CA GLU A 41 6.93 -21.50 7.47
C GLU A 41 6.88 -19.98 7.17
N VAL A 42 6.15 -19.20 7.97
CA VAL A 42 6.11 -17.74 7.88
C VAL A 42 7.45 -17.15 8.24
N LEU A 43 8.07 -17.58 9.34
CA LEU A 43 9.39 -17.14 9.79
C LEU A 43 10.50 -17.45 8.77
N GLU A 44 10.47 -18.67 8.19
CA GLU A 44 11.41 -19.05 7.13
C GLU A 44 11.24 -18.18 5.88
N THR A 45 9.98 -17.98 5.46
CA THR A 45 9.66 -17.16 4.31
C THR A 45 10.11 -15.70 4.52
N ARG A 46 9.93 -15.16 5.74
CA ARG A 46 10.35 -13.79 6.08
C ARG A 46 11.88 -13.63 6.02
N ARG A 47 12.64 -14.64 6.46
CA ARG A 47 14.11 -14.65 6.28
C ARG A 47 14.49 -14.65 4.80
N ALA A 48 13.84 -15.48 3.98
CA ALA A 48 14.10 -15.53 2.54
C ALA A 48 13.85 -14.19 1.82
N ILE A 49 12.93 -13.34 2.31
CA ILE A 49 12.72 -11.98 1.77
C ILE A 49 14.00 -11.13 1.89
N MET A 50 14.71 -11.26 3.03
CA MET A 50 15.90 -10.44 3.33
C MET A 50 17.16 -10.98 2.67
N GLU A 51 17.23 -12.28 2.40
CA GLU A 51 18.40 -12.95 1.84
C GLU A 51 18.48 -12.86 0.30
N GLY A 52 17.32 -12.68 -0.36
CA GLY A 52 17.28 -12.68 -1.82
C GLY A 52 16.16 -11.81 -2.40
N GLY A 53 16.06 -11.82 -3.73
CA GLY A 53 14.98 -11.16 -4.45
C GLY A 53 14.99 -9.63 -4.37
N PRO A 54 13.80 -9.01 -4.46
CA PRO A 54 13.68 -7.55 -4.58
C PRO A 54 14.15 -6.77 -3.35
N ALA A 55 13.88 -7.25 -2.13
CA ALA A 55 14.29 -6.56 -0.90
C ALA A 55 15.82 -6.53 -0.75
N ALA A 56 16.48 -7.68 -0.92
CA ALA A 56 17.94 -7.77 -0.91
C ALA A 56 18.56 -6.86 -1.98
N LYS A 57 17.97 -6.81 -3.18
CA LYS A 57 18.42 -5.93 -4.26
C LYS A 57 18.30 -4.46 -3.87
N ILE A 58 17.21 -4.04 -3.26
CA ILE A 58 17.04 -2.67 -2.75
C ILE A 58 18.11 -2.37 -1.70
N LEU A 59 18.29 -3.26 -0.74
CA LEU A 59 19.25 -3.09 0.35
C LEU A 59 20.72 -3.11 -0.12
N SER A 60 21.03 -3.72 -1.27
CA SER A 60 22.38 -3.65 -1.84
C SER A 60 22.78 -2.25 -2.35
N HIS A 61 21.80 -1.34 -2.52
CA HIS A 61 22.02 0.06 -2.88
C HIS A 61 21.98 1.02 -1.67
N TYR A 62 21.99 0.48 -0.44
CA TYR A 62 22.06 1.30 0.76
C TYR A 62 23.43 1.98 0.85
N ALA A 63 23.44 3.31 0.95
CA ALA A 63 24.66 4.12 0.91
C ALA A 63 25.19 4.52 2.30
N GLY A 64 24.50 4.11 3.38
CA GLY A 64 24.79 4.53 4.75
C GLY A 64 23.91 5.69 5.22
N ASP A 65 23.97 5.99 6.52
CA ASP A 65 23.24 7.09 7.17
C ASP A 65 21.73 7.15 6.85
N GLY A 66 21.08 6.00 6.68
CA GLY A 66 19.67 5.91 6.36
C GLY A 66 19.33 6.37 4.94
N ARG A 67 20.28 6.33 3.99
CA ARG A 67 20.13 6.79 2.61
C ARG A 67 20.39 5.69 1.60
N TRP A 68 19.84 5.90 0.40
CA TRP A 68 20.13 5.10 -0.79
C TRP A 68 21.03 5.85 -1.77
N GLU A 69 21.71 5.10 -2.63
CA GLU A 69 22.66 5.62 -3.63
C GLU A 69 22.03 6.72 -4.49
N GLY A 70 22.76 7.81 -4.70
CA GLY A 70 22.42 8.89 -5.63
C GLY A 70 21.27 9.78 -5.22
N GLU A 71 20.66 9.61 -4.02
CA GLU A 71 19.57 10.50 -3.62
C GLU A 71 20.04 11.94 -3.36
N ARG A 72 19.20 12.91 -3.75
CA ARG A 72 19.39 14.36 -3.49
C ARG A 72 18.49 14.88 -2.37
N GLY A 73 17.85 13.99 -1.65
CA GLY A 73 16.90 14.22 -0.60
C GLY A 73 15.95 13.03 -0.55
N TYR A 74 15.31 12.80 0.57
CA TYR A 74 14.53 11.57 0.82
C TYR A 74 13.42 11.31 -0.23
N TYR A 75 13.00 12.31 -1.00
CA TYR A 75 11.96 12.22 -2.04
C TYR A 75 12.52 12.21 -3.47
N THR A 76 13.73 12.73 -3.69
CA THR A 76 14.37 12.87 -5.00
C THR A 76 15.64 11.98 -5.07
N TYR A 77 15.74 11.08 -6.00
CA TYR A 77 14.95 10.87 -7.21
C TYR A 77 13.81 9.86 -7.02
N LYS A 78 12.69 10.08 -7.74
CA LYS A 78 11.65 9.08 -7.90
C LYS A 78 12.16 7.97 -8.84
N TYR A 79 12.24 6.73 -8.46
CA TYR A 79 11.70 6.03 -7.30
C TYR A 79 12.81 5.26 -6.60
N THR A 80 13.96 5.89 -6.36
CA THR A 80 15.18 5.30 -5.80
C THR A 80 15.63 5.93 -4.48
N SER A 81 15.06 7.08 -4.07
CA SER A 81 15.39 7.70 -2.78
C SER A 81 14.61 7.09 -1.61
N THR A 82 15.02 7.43 -0.40
CA THR A 82 14.64 6.81 0.88
C THR A 82 13.13 6.61 1.04
N HIS A 83 12.31 7.63 0.82
CA HIS A 83 10.84 7.53 0.95
C HIS A 83 10.25 6.41 0.11
N TRP A 84 10.73 6.25 -1.12
CA TRP A 84 10.21 5.25 -2.06
C TRP A 84 10.70 3.85 -1.74
N GLN A 85 11.94 3.73 -1.24
CA GLN A 85 12.49 2.42 -0.88
C GLN A 85 11.85 1.90 0.41
N LEU A 86 11.62 2.73 1.42
CA LEU A 86 10.89 2.32 2.62
C LEU A 86 9.46 1.89 2.31
N LEU A 87 8.76 2.65 1.46
CA LEU A 87 7.43 2.25 1.01
C LEU A 87 7.46 0.88 0.31
N LEU A 88 8.43 0.66 -0.57
CA LEU A 88 8.53 -0.60 -1.30
C LEU A 88 8.94 -1.75 -0.37
N LEU A 89 9.88 -1.55 0.54
CA LEU A 89 10.29 -2.54 1.54
C LEU A 89 9.13 -2.95 2.45
N ALA A 90 8.27 -2.00 2.85
CA ALA A 90 7.05 -2.30 3.60
C ALA A 90 6.06 -3.17 2.80
N GLU A 91 5.85 -2.87 1.52
CA GLU A 91 5.02 -3.68 0.63
C GLU A 91 5.61 -5.07 0.37
N LEU A 92 6.95 -5.19 0.39
CA LEU A 92 7.67 -6.46 0.26
C LEU A 92 7.68 -7.29 1.55
N ALA A 93 7.14 -6.81 2.66
CA ALA A 93 7.19 -7.41 3.99
C ALA A 93 8.64 -7.61 4.51
N ALA A 94 9.53 -6.67 4.19
CA ALA A 94 10.90 -6.67 4.69
C ALA A 94 10.95 -6.55 6.22
N ASP A 95 12.01 -7.09 6.84
CA ASP A 95 12.20 -7.00 8.29
C ASP A 95 12.63 -5.57 8.68
N GLY A 96 11.75 -4.84 9.35
CA GLY A 96 12.03 -3.49 9.82
C GLY A 96 13.09 -3.40 10.92
N GLN A 97 13.50 -4.54 11.52
CA GLN A 97 14.60 -4.61 12.49
C GLN A 97 15.99 -4.67 11.81
N ASP A 98 16.05 -4.84 10.48
CA ASP A 98 17.31 -4.67 9.75
C ASP A 98 17.86 -3.27 10.00
N GLU A 99 19.14 -3.17 10.44
CA GLU A 99 19.75 -1.91 10.86
C GLU A 99 19.69 -0.81 9.79
N ARG A 100 19.76 -1.18 8.52
CA ARG A 100 19.67 -0.26 7.37
C ARG A 100 18.28 0.33 7.24
N ILE A 101 17.25 -0.51 7.39
CA ILE A 101 15.83 -0.10 7.35
C ILE A 101 15.52 0.76 8.57
N ALA A 102 15.92 0.32 9.76
CA ALA A 102 15.73 1.07 10.99
C ALA A 102 16.41 2.46 10.98
N ALA A 103 17.65 2.53 10.47
CA ALA A 103 18.33 3.82 10.29
C ALA A 103 17.60 4.74 9.31
N ALA A 104 17.09 4.18 8.22
CA ALA A 104 16.34 4.95 7.23
C ALA A 104 14.99 5.45 7.78
N CYS A 105 14.26 4.64 8.56
CA CYS A 105 13.03 5.05 9.23
C CYS A 105 13.29 6.21 10.21
N ARG A 106 14.31 6.08 11.09
CA ARG A 106 14.69 7.16 12.01
C ARG A 106 15.02 8.46 11.25
N ARG A 107 15.86 8.35 10.21
CA ARG A 107 16.19 9.51 9.37
C ARG A 107 14.96 10.16 8.74
N MET A 108 13.99 9.37 8.25
CA MET A 108 12.75 9.93 7.69
C MET A 108 11.95 10.68 8.74
N ILE A 109 11.82 10.13 9.95
CA ILE A 109 11.14 10.80 11.07
C ILE A 109 11.83 12.12 11.39
N ASP A 110 13.16 12.11 11.57
CA ASP A 110 13.96 13.30 11.92
C ASP A 110 13.82 14.40 10.87
N GLN A 111 13.92 14.05 9.59
CA GLN A 111 13.86 15.02 8.49
C GLN A 111 12.47 15.63 8.34
N VAL A 112 11.43 14.79 8.28
CA VAL A 112 10.05 15.28 8.08
C VAL A 112 9.60 16.07 9.31
N TYR A 113 9.97 15.67 10.50
CA TYR A 113 9.63 16.38 11.73
C TYR A 113 10.30 17.75 11.82
N GLY A 114 11.51 17.88 11.28
CA GLY A 114 12.29 19.13 11.25
C GLY A 114 11.92 20.11 10.13
N GLU A 115 11.02 19.71 9.19
CA GLU A 115 10.58 20.59 8.10
C GLU A 115 9.35 21.42 8.48
N ASP A 116 8.97 22.39 7.62
CA ASP A 116 7.70 23.10 7.73
C ASP A 116 6.53 22.15 7.44
N ARG A 117 5.75 21.84 8.47
CA ARG A 117 4.60 20.92 8.43
C ARG A 117 3.26 21.61 8.17
N SER A 118 3.27 22.91 7.82
CA SER A 118 2.04 23.66 7.50
C SER A 118 1.28 23.11 6.30
N THR A 119 1.96 22.35 5.41
CA THR A 119 1.35 21.73 4.24
C THR A 119 1.37 20.21 4.33
N VAL A 120 0.20 19.61 4.44
CA VAL A 120 0.02 18.16 4.43
C VAL A 120 -0.31 17.69 3.00
N PHE A 121 0.49 16.74 2.50
CA PHE A 121 0.20 16.03 1.24
C PHE A 121 -0.34 14.65 1.58
N PRO A 122 -1.66 14.37 1.44
CA PRO A 122 -2.25 13.12 1.93
C PRO A 122 -1.59 11.85 1.39
N CYS A 123 -1.10 11.85 0.14
CA CYS A 123 -0.40 10.69 -0.42
C CYS A 123 0.99 10.48 0.20
N PHE A 124 1.73 11.55 0.50
CA PHE A 124 3.05 11.47 1.13
C PHE A 124 2.93 11.03 2.58
N HIS A 125 2.09 11.73 3.37
CA HIS A 125 1.91 11.44 4.80
C HIS A 125 1.25 10.07 5.02
N GLY A 126 0.29 9.68 4.17
CA GLY A 126 -0.28 8.33 4.20
C GLY A 126 0.76 7.24 3.95
N ASN A 127 1.66 7.43 2.98
CA ASN A 127 2.78 6.52 2.77
C ASN A 127 3.75 6.51 3.96
N LEU A 128 4.12 7.69 4.48
CA LEU A 128 5.03 7.84 5.62
C LEU A 128 4.52 7.06 6.83
N ILE A 129 3.31 7.33 7.28
CA ILE A 129 2.66 6.63 8.40
C ILE A 129 2.59 5.13 8.11
N GLY A 130 2.14 4.77 6.90
CA GLY A 130 1.93 3.38 6.53
C GLY A 130 3.21 2.54 6.57
N TYR A 131 4.32 3.02 6.02
CA TYR A 131 5.56 2.23 6.08
C TYR A 131 6.22 2.29 7.45
N LEU A 132 6.10 3.38 8.23
CA LEU A 132 6.64 3.43 9.57
C LEU A 132 5.97 2.40 10.48
N HIS A 133 4.64 2.28 10.44
CA HIS A 133 3.93 1.22 11.16
C HIS A 133 4.28 -0.18 10.64
N ALA A 134 4.26 -0.39 9.32
CA ALA A 134 4.54 -1.70 8.73
C ALA A 134 5.96 -2.21 9.02
N LEU A 135 6.92 -1.31 9.19
CA LEU A 135 8.33 -1.61 9.52
C LEU A 135 8.63 -1.53 11.04
N GLY A 136 7.59 -1.37 11.89
CA GLY A 136 7.74 -1.42 13.35
C GLY A 136 8.25 -0.14 14.01
N HIS A 137 8.16 1.02 13.35
CA HIS A 137 8.58 2.33 13.85
C HIS A 137 7.40 3.27 14.15
N GLY A 138 6.16 2.77 14.17
CA GLY A 138 4.95 3.56 14.43
C GLY A 138 4.80 4.06 15.88
N GLN A 139 5.58 3.53 16.82
CA GLN A 139 5.52 3.90 18.25
C GLN A 139 6.36 5.15 18.61
N ASP A 140 7.06 5.75 17.65
CA ASP A 140 7.72 7.05 17.89
C ASP A 140 6.65 8.14 18.04
N GLU A 141 6.70 8.92 19.12
CA GLU A 141 5.69 9.95 19.43
C GLU A 141 5.45 10.93 18.27
N ARG A 142 6.49 11.23 17.49
CA ARG A 142 6.42 12.11 16.33
C ARG A 142 5.59 11.53 15.19
N VAL A 143 5.45 10.21 15.12
CA VAL A 143 4.55 9.56 14.15
C VAL A 143 3.10 9.84 14.51
N GLY A 144 2.77 9.90 15.81
CA GLY A 144 1.45 10.33 16.29
C GLY A 144 1.08 11.76 15.85
N ASP A 145 2.07 12.67 15.79
CA ASP A 145 1.83 14.02 15.25
C ASP A 145 1.52 13.98 13.74
N PHE A 146 2.24 13.15 12.96
CA PHE A 146 1.93 12.98 11.52
C PHE A 146 0.54 12.38 11.30
N GLU A 147 0.12 11.46 12.16
CA GLU A 147 -1.23 10.89 12.14
C GLU A 147 -2.30 11.94 12.40
N ALA A 148 -2.09 12.80 13.41
CA ALA A 148 -3.02 13.87 13.76
C ALA A 148 -3.12 14.92 12.64
N GLU A 149 -1.98 15.32 12.05
CA GLU A 149 -1.92 16.25 10.92
C GLU A 149 -2.65 15.71 9.68
N LEU A 150 -2.41 14.43 9.34
CA LEU A 150 -3.09 13.78 8.23
C LEU A 150 -4.60 13.63 8.49
N ALA A 151 -4.99 13.28 9.71
CA ALA A 151 -6.39 13.20 10.11
C ALA A 151 -7.09 14.55 9.99
N HIS A 152 -6.44 15.63 10.44
CA HIS A 152 -6.96 17.01 10.28
C HIS A 152 -7.10 17.40 8.80
N ALA A 153 -6.13 17.07 7.97
CA ALA A 153 -6.21 17.31 6.52
C ALA A 153 -7.37 16.54 5.86
N GLY A 154 -7.73 15.39 6.41
CA GLY A 154 -8.83 14.56 5.93
C GLY A 154 -10.23 15.02 6.37
N THR A 155 -10.32 15.68 7.51
CA THR A 155 -11.60 16.17 8.06
C THR A 155 -11.79 17.67 7.75
N ALA A 156 -11.04 18.55 8.41
CA ALA A 156 -11.14 19.99 8.22
C ALA A 156 -10.60 20.47 6.87
N GLY A 157 -9.57 19.78 6.31
CA GLY A 157 -8.96 20.09 5.02
C GLY A 157 -9.66 19.44 3.81
N GLU A 158 -10.70 18.61 4.01
CA GLU A 158 -11.46 17.92 2.95
C GLU A 158 -10.59 17.21 1.91
N TRP A 159 -9.44 16.65 2.32
CA TRP A 159 -8.49 15.96 1.43
C TRP A 159 -7.93 16.81 0.29
N ARG A 160 -7.91 18.13 0.44
CA ARG A 160 -7.42 19.05 -0.58
C ARG A 160 -5.93 18.84 -0.85
N CYS A 161 -5.53 19.02 -2.10
CA CYS A 161 -4.16 18.87 -2.54
C CYS A 161 -3.78 19.95 -3.53
N ASN A 162 -2.73 20.72 -3.23
CA ASN A 162 -2.23 21.79 -4.10
C ASN A 162 -1.81 21.27 -5.48
N ILE A 163 -1.26 20.03 -5.54
CA ILE A 163 -0.88 19.39 -6.81
C ILE A 163 -2.12 19.02 -7.65
N ASN A 164 -3.29 18.86 -7.01
CA ASN A 164 -4.58 18.66 -7.69
C ASN A 164 -5.37 19.98 -7.85
N GLY A 165 -4.68 21.11 -7.93
CA GLY A 165 -5.33 22.43 -8.12
C GLY A 165 -6.20 22.85 -6.92
N GLY A 166 -5.87 22.43 -5.71
CA GLY A 166 -6.65 22.72 -4.51
C GLY A 166 -7.92 21.86 -4.36
N LEU A 167 -8.18 20.94 -5.26
CA LEU A 167 -9.30 20.00 -5.18
C LEU A 167 -8.94 18.78 -4.30
N PRO A 168 -9.93 18.06 -3.72
CA PRO A 168 -9.71 16.80 -3.05
C PRO A 168 -9.01 15.79 -3.97
N CYS A 169 -8.08 15.00 -3.42
CA CYS A 169 -7.25 14.09 -4.22
C CYS A 169 -7.57 12.62 -3.89
N ALA A 170 -8.15 11.89 -4.83
CA ALA A 170 -8.49 10.47 -4.66
C ALA A 170 -7.26 9.59 -4.38
N TRP A 171 -6.10 9.86 -4.99
CA TRP A 171 -4.87 9.16 -4.67
C TRP A 171 -4.42 9.43 -3.24
N GLY A 172 -4.53 10.71 -2.82
CA GLY A 172 -4.24 11.10 -1.45
C GLY A 172 -5.12 10.38 -0.44
N VAL A 173 -6.43 10.33 -0.69
CA VAL A 173 -7.38 9.61 0.15
C VAL A 173 -7.04 8.12 0.25
N ALA A 174 -6.84 7.45 -0.89
CA ALA A 174 -6.52 6.02 -0.88
C ALA A 174 -5.20 5.71 -0.14
N ARG A 175 -4.18 6.58 -0.28
CA ARG A 175 -2.90 6.46 0.44
C ARG A 175 -3.04 6.76 1.93
N ALA A 176 -3.82 7.75 2.31
CA ALA A 176 -4.11 8.05 3.71
C ALA A 176 -4.84 6.87 4.39
N LEU A 177 -5.86 6.31 3.73
CA LEU A 177 -6.57 5.13 4.23
C LEU A 177 -5.63 3.92 4.37
N TRP A 178 -4.70 3.70 3.42
CA TRP A 178 -3.68 2.67 3.53
C TRP A 178 -2.77 2.90 4.73
N GLY A 179 -2.32 4.14 4.96
CA GLY A 179 -1.51 4.52 6.13
C GLY A 179 -2.24 4.25 7.44
N PHE A 180 -3.46 4.75 7.58
CA PHE A 180 -4.30 4.52 8.76
C PHE A 180 -4.64 3.03 8.97
N GLY A 181 -4.75 2.26 7.89
CA GLY A 181 -4.96 0.82 7.98
C GLY A 181 -3.76 0.03 8.53
N ARG A 182 -2.57 0.64 8.61
CA ARG A 182 -1.36 0.05 9.24
C ARG A 182 -1.28 0.33 10.74
N ILE A 183 -1.99 1.34 11.24
CA ILE A 183 -2.13 1.57 12.68
C ILE A 183 -2.98 0.44 13.26
N PRO A 184 -2.53 -0.26 14.33
CA PRO A 184 -3.35 -1.26 15.00
C PRO A 184 -4.73 -0.71 15.37
N ASP A 185 -5.79 -1.51 15.22
CA ASP A 185 -7.17 -1.04 15.35
C ASP A 185 -7.44 -0.37 16.71
N GLY A 186 -6.94 -0.95 17.79
CA GLY A 186 -7.08 -0.40 19.14
C GLY A 186 -6.22 0.83 19.44
N GLU A 187 -5.30 1.22 18.54
CA GLU A 187 -4.39 2.37 18.71
C GLU A 187 -4.84 3.59 17.87
N ARG A 188 -5.80 3.43 16.97
CA ARG A 188 -6.34 4.54 16.17
C ARG A 188 -7.07 5.54 17.04
N SER A 189 -6.59 6.78 17.07
CA SER A 189 -7.25 7.88 17.77
C SER A 189 -8.64 8.18 17.18
N GLY A 190 -9.49 8.89 17.97
CA GLY A 190 -10.80 9.32 17.48
C GLY A 190 -10.70 10.19 16.21
N ALA A 191 -9.68 11.06 16.12
CA ALA A 191 -9.42 11.87 14.93
C ALA A 191 -9.07 11.02 13.69
N VAL A 192 -8.25 9.98 13.86
CA VAL A 192 -7.93 9.02 12.78
C VAL A 192 -9.18 8.26 12.35
N GLN A 193 -10.03 7.81 13.28
CA GLN A 193 -11.28 7.12 12.96
C GLN A 193 -12.25 8.02 12.18
N GLU A 194 -12.36 9.29 12.55
CA GLU A 194 -13.18 10.28 11.84
C GLU A 194 -12.64 10.52 10.42
N ALA A 195 -11.32 10.67 10.26
CA ALA A 195 -10.67 10.82 8.97
C ALA A 195 -10.84 9.59 8.08
N VAL A 196 -10.78 8.38 8.65
CA VAL A 196 -11.12 7.13 7.94
C VAL A 196 -12.56 7.18 7.43
N GLY A 197 -13.53 7.57 8.28
CA GLY A 197 -14.93 7.75 7.88
C GLY A 197 -15.10 8.75 6.73
N SER A 198 -14.41 9.88 6.80
CA SER A 198 -14.38 10.92 5.74
C SER A 198 -13.83 10.35 4.42
N GLY A 199 -12.70 9.65 4.47
CA GLY A 199 -12.08 9.06 3.28
C GLY A 199 -12.94 7.96 2.63
N VAL A 200 -13.56 7.10 3.45
CA VAL A 200 -14.51 6.07 3.01
C VAL A 200 -15.72 6.72 2.33
N HIS A 201 -16.27 7.77 2.93
CA HIS A 201 -17.37 8.53 2.34
C HIS A 201 -16.98 9.13 0.98
N PHE A 202 -15.80 9.77 0.90
CA PHE A 202 -15.29 10.37 -0.33
C PHE A 202 -15.16 9.32 -1.46
N LEU A 203 -14.48 8.19 -1.20
CA LEU A 203 -14.32 7.13 -2.20
C LEU A 203 -15.66 6.53 -2.65
N GLY A 204 -16.61 6.36 -1.72
CA GLY A 204 -17.93 5.82 -2.03
C GLY A 204 -18.81 6.78 -2.82
N ARG A 205 -18.74 8.08 -2.52
CA ARG A 205 -19.55 9.12 -3.17
C ARG A 205 -19.25 9.26 -4.67
N PHE A 206 -18.01 9.06 -5.08
CA PHE A 206 -17.55 9.28 -6.45
C PHE A 206 -17.41 7.99 -7.26
N GLU A 207 -18.08 6.92 -6.89
CA GLU A 207 -18.08 5.65 -7.60
C GLU A 207 -16.68 5.09 -7.86
N LEU A 208 -16.12 4.42 -6.85
CA LEU A 208 -14.72 3.96 -6.80
C LEU A 208 -14.17 3.42 -8.13
N CYS A 209 -14.89 2.52 -8.81
CA CYS A 209 -14.42 1.89 -10.06
C CYS A 209 -14.49 2.83 -11.27
N LYS A 210 -15.36 3.84 -11.25
CA LYS A 210 -15.47 4.82 -12.33
C LYS A 210 -14.49 5.99 -12.19
N GLY A 211 -14.05 6.27 -10.97
CA GLY A 211 -13.10 7.33 -10.67
C GLY A 211 -13.59 8.73 -11.05
N ASN A 212 -14.84 9.05 -10.74
CA ASN A 212 -15.47 10.36 -11.00
C ASN A 212 -14.99 11.46 -10.04
N TYR A 213 -13.80 11.32 -9.48
CA TYR A 213 -13.27 12.23 -8.48
C TYR A 213 -12.98 13.61 -9.05
N PRO A 214 -13.14 14.67 -8.23
CA PRO A 214 -12.71 16.02 -8.61
C PRO A 214 -11.22 16.01 -8.97
N SER A 215 -10.88 16.59 -10.12
CA SER A 215 -9.51 16.60 -10.59
C SER A 215 -9.25 17.86 -11.41
N SER A 216 -8.05 18.43 -11.32
CA SER A 216 -7.57 19.53 -12.17
C SER A 216 -7.27 19.10 -13.62
N GLY A 217 -7.35 17.81 -13.91
CA GLY A 217 -7.11 17.23 -15.23
C GLY A 217 -8.01 16.01 -15.46
N PRO A 218 -7.88 15.32 -16.60
CA PRO A 218 -8.64 14.12 -16.88
C PRO A 218 -8.26 12.99 -15.91
N ARG A 219 -9.19 12.05 -15.71
CA ARG A 219 -8.92 10.84 -14.91
C ARG A 219 -7.65 10.13 -15.40
N HIS A 220 -6.77 9.84 -14.48
CA HIS A 220 -5.50 9.20 -14.82
C HIS A 220 -5.71 7.74 -15.22
N LYS A 221 -5.08 7.32 -16.31
CA LYS A 221 -5.20 5.98 -16.91
C LYS A 221 -4.75 4.80 -16.01
N LEU A 222 -4.08 5.05 -14.88
CA LEU A 222 -3.70 4.01 -13.94
C LEU A 222 -4.85 3.60 -13.02
N TRP A 223 -5.91 4.44 -12.90
CA TRP A 223 -6.98 4.19 -11.93
C TRP A 223 -7.73 2.88 -12.17
N ASP A 224 -7.99 2.54 -13.43
CA ASP A 224 -8.69 1.32 -13.86
C ASP A 224 -7.75 0.22 -14.36
N ARG A 225 -6.50 0.27 -13.95
CA ARG A 225 -5.49 -0.75 -14.25
C ARG A 225 -5.00 -1.38 -12.95
N LEU A 226 -4.66 -2.67 -13.04
CA LEU A 226 -4.11 -3.40 -11.92
C LEU A 226 -2.58 -3.30 -11.98
N ASN A 227 -1.99 -2.63 -11.00
CA ASN A 227 -0.57 -2.29 -11.02
C ASN A 227 0.12 -2.68 -9.71
N PHE A 228 1.40 -3.08 -9.84
CA PHE A 228 2.31 -3.21 -8.70
C PHE A 228 3.76 -2.91 -9.15
N PRO A 229 4.57 -2.23 -8.34
CA PRO A 229 4.15 -1.46 -7.18
C PRO A 229 3.40 -0.18 -7.56
N LEU A 230 2.77 0.45 -6.56
CA LEU A 230 2.26 1.80 -6.67
C LEU A 230 2.92 2.65 -5.57
N PHE A 231 3.27 3.91 -5.89
CA PHE A 231 3.98 4.79 -4.95
C PHE A 231 3.05 5.88 -4.40
N TYR A 232 2.89 7.03 -5.08
CA TYR A 232 1.94 8.05 -4.65
C TYR A 232 0.58 7.95 -5.36
N GLN A 233 0.55 7.22 -6.49
CA GLN A 233 -0.70 6.91 -7.18
C GLN A 233 -1.43 5.77 -6.46
N ALA A 234 -2.72 5.66 -6.78
CA ALA A 234 -3.56 4.53 -6.43
C ALA A 234 -4.33 4.07 -7.66
N ASP A 235 -4.75 2.81 -7.66
CA ASP A 235 -5.74 2.26 -8.56
C ASP A 235 -6.91 1.67 -7.76
N VAL A 236 -7.91 1.12 -8.45
CA VAL A 236 -9.09 0.53 -7.82
C VAL A 236 -8.71 -0.59 -6.84
N LEU A 237 -7.77 -1.46 -7.22
CA LEU A 237 -7.33 -2.56 -6.35
C LEU A 237 -6.63 -2.04 -5.08
N PHE A 238 -5.75 -1.06 -5.21
CA PHE A 238 -5.10 -0.45 -4.06
C PHE A 238 -6.11 0.18 -3.10
N ALA A 239 -7.10 0.91 -3.62
CA ALA A 239 -8.15 1.51 -2.80
C ALA A 239 -9.02 0.44 -2.10
N LEU A 240 -9.41 -0.62 -2.81
CA LEU A 240 -10.13 -1.76 -2.20
C LEU A 240 -9.31 -2.46 -1.12
N ARG A 241 -7.99 -2.63 -1.33
CA ARG A 241 -7.09 -3.22 -0.33
C ARG A 241 -7.02 -2.35 0.93
N ALA A 242 -6.87 -1.03 0.79
CA ALA A 242 -6.89 -0.11 1.93
C ALA A 242 -8.22 -0.16 2.70
N LEU A 243 -9.34 -0.27 1.99
CA LEU A 243 -10.67 -0.47 2.60
C LEU A 243 -10.79 -1.84 3.30
N ALA A 244 -10.20 -2.89 2.74
CA ALA A 244 -10.17 -4.23 3.34
C ALA A 244 -9.32 -4.25 4.62
N ASP A 245 -8.15 -3.62 4.62
CA ASP A 245 -7.29 -3.48 5.82
C ASP A 245 -8.01 -2.74 6.97
N LEU A 246 -8.97 -1.87 6.64
CA LEU A 246 -9.80 -1.12 7.60
C LEU A 246 -11.13 -1.81 7.97
N GLY A 247 -11.43 -2.97 7.37
CA GLY A 247 -12.72 -3.65 7.55
C GLY A 247 -13.92 -2.91 6.92
N ARG A 248 -13.68 -2.01 5.94
CA ARG A 248 -14.69 -1.10 5.37
C ARG A 248 -15.06 -1.44 3.91
N VAL A 249 -14.56 -2.54 3.37
CA VAL A 249 -14.72 -2.92 1.95
C VAL A 249 -16.18 -3.18 1.53
N ASN A 250 -17.05 -3.51 2.48
CA ASN A 250 -18.48 -3.76 2.24
C ASN A 250 -19.39 -2.55 2.53
N GLU A 251 -18.84 -1.42 2.99
CA GLU A 251 -19.64 -0.34 3.58
C GLU A 251 -20.50 0.43 2.57
N LYS A 252 -20.07 0.53 1.32
CA LYS A 252 -20.75 1.34 0.31
C LYS A 252 -21.12 0.53 -0.93
N PRO A 253 -22.25 0.82 -1.60
CA PRO A 253 -22.61 0.17 -2.86
C PRO A 253 -21.54 0.30 -3.94
N ALA A 254 -20.85 1.44 -4.02
CA ALA A 254 -19.75 1.67 -4.97
C ALA A 254 -18.58 0.70 -4.78
N PHE A 255 -18.33 0.25 -3.56
CA PHE A 255 -17.27 -0.73 -3.26
C PHE A 255 -17.66 -2.12 -3.75
N ARG A 256 -18.92 -2.49 -3.63
CA ARG A 256 -19.45 -3.73 -4.19
C ARG A 256 -19.34 -3.77 -5.71
N GLN A 257 -19.68 -2.68 -6.39
CA GLN A 257 -19.51 -2.55 -7.85
C GLN A 257 -18.03 -2.67 -8.25
N ALA A 258 -17.12 -2.10 -7.46
CA ALA A 258 -15.68 -2.20 -7.69
C ALA A 258 -15.16 -3.63 -7.45
N LEU A 259 -15.71 -4.36 -6.47
CA LEU A 259 -15.42 -5.78 -6.24
C LEU A 259 -15.89 -6.65 -7.41
N GLU A 260 -17.11 -6.47 -7.88
CA GLU A 260 -17.66 -7.17 -9.05
C GLU A 260 -16.80 -6.90 -10.30
N TRP A 261 -16.37 -5.64 -10.48
CA TRP A 261 -15.45 -5.28 -11.55
C TRP A 261 -14.10 -6.00 -11.40
N LEU A 262 -13.54 -6.06 -10.19
CA LEU A 262 -12.27 -6.76 -9.90
C LEU A 262 -12.42 -8.27 -10.14
N GLU A 263 -13.49 -8.88 -9.66
CA GLU A 263 -13.79 -10.29 -9.88
C GLU A 263 -13.90 -10.60 -11.38
N ALA A 264 -14.51 -9.74 -12.19
CA ALA A 264 -14.62 -9.92 -13.64
C ALA A 264 -13.29 -9.85 -14.40
N GLN A 265 -12.20 -9.33 -13.78
CA GLN A 265 -10.90 -9.21 -14.44
C GLN A 265 -10.04 -10.48 -14.35
N HIS A 266 -10.41 -11.49 -13.53
CA HIS A 266 -9.59 -12.68 -13.41
C HIS A 266 -9.72 -13.61 -14.62
N ARG A 267 -8.61 -14.29 -14.91
CA ARG A 267 -8.44 -15.24 -15.99
C ARG A 267 -9.09 -16.59 -15.62
N ASP A 268 -9.16 -17.49 -16.57
CA ASP A 268 -9.70 -18.84 -16.34
C ASP A 268 -8.85 -19.68 -15.37
N ASP A 269 -7.56 -19.35 -15.25
CA ASP A 269 -6.64 -19.94 -14.27
C ASP A 269 -6.69 -19.30 -12.87
N GLY A 270 -7.69 -18.45 -12.60
CA GLY A 270 -7.89 -17.77 -11.31
C GLY A 270 -6.88 -16.65 -11.01
N ARG A 271 -6.06 -16.25 -11.99
CA ARG A 271 -5.01 -15.24 -11.84
C ARG A 271 -5.42 -13.90 -12.43
N TRP A 272 -4.82 -12.82 -11.98
CA TRP A 272 -4.96 -11.49 -12.57
C TRP A 272 -3.68 -11.09 -13.33
N ASN A 273 -3.87 -10.37 -14.42
CA ASN A 273 -2.74 -9.71 -15.09
C ASN A 273 -2.38 -8.43 -14.34
N GLY A 274 -1.08 -8.12 -14.30
CA GLY A 274 -0.56 -6.91 -13.70
C GLY A 274 0.32 -6.10 -14.63
N ALA A 275 0.74 -4.93 -14.16
CA ALA A 275 1.74 -4.11 -14.81
C ALA A 275 2.54 -3.30 -13.78
N SER A 276 3.78 -2.93 -14.11
CA SER A 276 4.54 -1.91 -13.39
C SER A 276 4.56 -0.62 -14.20
N PRO A 277 4.04 0.50 -13.66
CA PRO A 277 4.03 1.76 -14.39
C PRO A 277 5.39 2.48 -14.38
N TYR A 278 6.37 2.01 -13.61
CA TYR A 278 7.61 2.74 -13.33
C TYR A 278 8.82 2.20 -14.09
N GLY A 279 8.80 0.95 -14.55
CA GLY A 279 9.80 0.33 -15.42
C GLY A 279 11.24 0.47 -14.90
N SER A 280 12.14 0.97 -15.74
CA SER A 280 13.56 1.16 -15.44
C SER A 280 13.92 2.25 -14.45
N ARG A 281 12.92 2.96 -13.89
CA ARG A 281 13.14 3.98 -12.83
C ARG A 281 13.29 3.38 -11.44
N MET A 282 13.26 2.05 -11.33
CA MET A 282 13.43 1.29 -10.09
C MET A 282 14.65 0.40 -10.20
N TRP A 283 15.27 0.06 -9.08
CA TRP A 283 16.40 -0.89 -9.07
C TRP A 283 15.96 -2.33 -9.29
N THR A 284 14.70 -2.65 -9.09
CA THR A 284 14.18 -3.99 -9.29
C THR A 284 12.89 -3.96 -10.10
N GLN A 285 12.77 -4.84 -11.06
CA GLN A 285 11.56 -5.01 -11.85
C GLN A 285 10.71 -6.12 -11.19
N LEU A 286 9.56 -5.78 -10.65
CA LEU A 286 8.69 -6.69 -9.91
C LEU A 286 7.64 -7.35 -10.81
N GLU A 287 7.30 -6.73 -11.93
CA GLU A 287 6.21 -7.14 -12.80
C GLU A 287 6.61 -7.16 -14.28
N ALA A 288 6.15 -8.19 -14.97
CA ALA A 288 6.19 -8.27 -16.42
C ALA A 288 4.84 -7.81 -17.01
N ARG A 289 4.92 -6.88 -17.96
CA ARG A 289 3.72 -6.29 -18.57
C ARG A 289 2.82 -7.34 -19.25
N ARG A 290 1.52 -7.29 -18.96
CA ARG A 290 0.47 -8.14 -19.54
C ARG A 290 0.66 -9.66 -19.32
N ARG A 291 1.27 -10.04 -18.22
CA ARG A 291 1.37 -11.43 -17.76
C ARG A 291 0.62 -11.62 -16.45
N PRO A 292 0.28 -12.86 -16.08
CA PRO A 292 -0.22 -13.14 -14.74
C PRO A 292 0.74 -12.59 -13.68
N SER A 293 0.20 -11.82 -12.75
CA SER A 293 0.95 -11.15 -11.69
C SER A 293 0.68 -11.81 -10.35
N LYS A 294 1.69 -12.34 -9.70
CA LYS A 294 1.58 -12.84 -8.32
C LYS A 294 1.18 -11.71 -7.37
N TRP A 295 1.72 -10.52 -7.57
CA TRP A 295 1.44 -9.35 -6.74
C TRP A 295 -0.02 -8.89 -6.81
N VAL A 296 -0.55 -8.73 -8.00
CA VAL A 296 -1.95 -8.34 -8.21
C VAL A 296 -2.88 -9.45 -7.76
N THR A 297 -2.53 -10.72 -8.05
CA THR A 297 -3.40 -11.86 -7.72
C THR A 297 -3.59 -12.02 -6.22
N TRP A 298 -2.51 -12.01 -5.42
CA TRP A 298 -2.68 -12.14 -3.96
C TRP A 298 -3.48 -10.98 -3.36
N GLN A 299 -3.27 -9.75 -3.85
CA GLN A 299 -4.02 -8.58 -3.38
C GLN A 299 -5.51 -8.67 -3.73
N ALA A 300 -5.83 -9.10 -4.95
CA ALA A 300 -7.21 -9.31 -5.39
C ALA A 300 -7.90 -10.39 -4.54
N LEU A 301 -7.23 -11.52 -4.31
CA LEU A 301 -7.75 -12.60 -3.46
C LEU A 301 -7.96 -12.14 -2.01
N TYR A 302 -7.03 -11.36 -1.46
CA TYR A 302 -7.17 -10.79 -0.12
C TYR A 302 -8.41 -9.88 -0.02
N VAL A 303 -8.63 -9.01 -0.99
CA VAL A 303 -9.80 -8.14 -1.04
C VAL A 303 -11.09 -8.96 -1.15
N ILE A 304 -11.14 -9.98 -2.01
CA ILE A 304 -12.30 -10.87 -2.17
C ILE A 304 -12.58 -11.63 -0.87
N LYS A 305 -11.53 -12.16 -0.22
CA LYS A 305 -11.64 -12.84 1.08
C LYS A 305 -12.19 -11.90 2.16
N ALA A 306 -11.64 -10.70 2.28
CA ALA A 306 -12.09 -9.70 3.26
C ALA A 306 -13.54 -9.25 3.03
N ALA A 307 -13.99 -9.22 1.79
CA ALA A 307 -15.37 -8.88 1.45
C ALA A 307 -16.38 -10.02 1.73
N ASP A 308 -15.90 -11.25 1.90
CA ASP A 308 -16.72 -12.43 2.19
C ASP A 308 -16.76 -12.76 3.71
N ALA A 309 -15.93 -12.09 4.50
CA ALA A 309 -15.88 -12.22 5.94
C ALA A 309 -17.05 -11.48 6.62
#